data_bec5ad9eb7fb1c97c4d936292069e071
#
_entry.id   bec5ad9eb7fb1c97c4d936292069e071
#
_cell.length_a   1.000
_cell.length_b   1.000
_cell.length_c   1.000
_cell.angle_alpha   90.00
_cell.angle_beta   90.00
_cell.angle_gamma   90.00
#
_symmetry.space_group_name_H-M   'P 1'
#
loop_
_entity.id
_entity.type
_entity.pdbx_description
1 polymer ?
#
loop_
_entity_poly.entity_id
_entity_poly.type
_entity_poly.pdbx_seq_one_letter_code
_entity_poly.pdbx_strand_id
1 'polypeptide(L)'
;QELNLWQDRVFAESDARAVIHASIALCRHGEKPLAGRVLKKLNAIAFDALTRADKLALLRAYSLCMTRLGQAQPSDRKAVVAKLDPFFPSADEAINTELCRVLSYLDAPAVVDKTVALMKVTQTKTLAYDEQMLSRHQYGKPILKAMANTPNSQNIHYAYCLRRVQSGWSLDTRKYYFSWLKDTLEKSGGQ
;
A
#
# COMPACT_ATOMS: atom_id res chain seq x y z
N GLN A 1 -27.73 14.00 3.07
CA GLN A 1 -27.25 14.95 4.08
C GLN A 1 -26.43 16.05 3.40
N GLU A 2 -26.73 17.29 3.70
CA GLU A 2 -26.00 18.43 3.16
C GLU A 2 -24.56 18.44 3.71
N LEU A 3 -23.60 18.29 2.82
CA LEU A 3 -22.17 18.23 3.15
C LEU A 3 -21.72 19.47 3.97
N ASN A 4 -22.26 20.62 3.63
CA ASN A 4 -21.91 21.90 4.25
C ASN A 4 -22.19 21.95 5.77
N LEU A 5 -23.14 21.14 6.26
CA LEU A 5 -23.51 21.15 7.68
C LEU A 5 -22.45 20.50 8.59
N TRP A 6 -21.60 19.63 8.07
CA TRP A 6 -20.66 18.87 8.89
C TRP A 6 -19.20 18.99 8.46
N GLN A 7 -18.91 19.45 7.23
CA GLN A 7 -17.53 19.53 6.74
C GLN A 7 -16.64 20.41 7.64
N ASP A 8 -17.12 21.54 8.12
CA ASP A 8 -16.35 22.44 8.96
C ASP A 8 -16.06 21.82 10.33
N ARG A 9 -16.97 21.01 10.86
CA ARG A 9 -16.74 20.23 12.08
C ARG A 9 -15.61 19.23 11.90
N VAL A 10 -15.51 18.56 10.73
CA VAL A 10 -14.41 17.65 10.44
C VAL A 10 -13.06 18.39 10.46
N PHE A 11 -13.02 19.59 9.91
CA PHE A 11 -11.77 20.37 9.91
C PHE A 11 -11.42 20.97 11.26
N ALA A 12 -12.41 21.18 12.13
CA ALA A 12 -12.21 21.62 13.53
C ALA A 12 -11.83 20.44 14.47
N GLU A 13 -12.15 19.19 14.11
CA GLU A 13 -11.88 18.01 14.93
C GLU A 13 -10.38 17.83 15.22
N SER A 14 -10.03 17.40 16.43
CA SER A 14 -8.65 17.16 16.88
C SER A 14 -8.34 15.69 17.15
N ASP A 15 -9.35 14.86 17.43
CA ASP A 15 -9.16 13.43 17.61
C ASP A 15 -8.74 12.76 16.30
N ALA A 16 -7.57 12.11 16.31
CA ALA A 16 -6.97 11.53 15.10
C ALA A 16 -7.87 10.50 14.44
N ARG A 17 -8.53 9.64 15.22
CA ARG A 17 -9.40 8.58 14.70
C ARG A 17 -10.67 9.17 14.09
N ALA A 18 -11.27 10.14 14.76
CA ALA A 18 -12.44 10.86 14.24
C ALA A 18 -12.09 11.59 12.94
N VAL A 19 -10.94 12.28 12.88
CA VAL A 19 -10.44 12.95 11.66
C VAL A 19 -10.27 11.96 10.51
N ILE A 20 -9.66 10.80 10.74
CA ILE A 20 -9.43 9.77 9.70
C ILE A 20 -10.77 9.32 9.12
N HIS A 21 -11.71 8.89 9.97
CA HIS A 21 -13.00 8.37 9.51
C HIS A 21 -13.87 9.44 8.86
N ALA A 22 -13.91 10.63 9.40
CA ALA A 22 -14.62 11.74 8.80
C ALA A 22 -14.01 12.19 7.46
N SER A 23 -12.67 12.15 7.32
CA SER A 23 -11.98 12.39 6.04
C SER A 23 -12.35 11.34 4.99
N ILE A 24 -12.48 10.07 5.37
CA ILE A 24 -12.99 9.01 4.47
C ILE A 24 -14.41 9.34 3.97
N ALA A 25 -15.29 9.83 4.86
CA ALA A 25 -16.63 10.24 4.47
C ALA A 25 -16.60 11.48 3.55
N LEU A 26 -15.76 12.48 3.85
CA LEU A 26 -15.57 13.65 2.98
C LEU A 26 -15.06 13.24 1.59
N CYS A 27 -14.13 12.30 1.50
CA CYS A 27 -13.62 11.81 0.21
C CYS A 27 -14.70 11.10 -0.62
N ARG A 28 -15.74 10.54 0.00
CA ARG A 28 -16.83 9.84 -0.70
C ARG A 28 -17.91 10.79 -1.22
N HIS A 29 -18.15 11.88 -0.51
CA HIS A 29 -19.28 12.79 -0.75
C HIS A 29 -18.85 14.20 -1.14
N GLY A 30 -17.57 14.54 -0.96
CA GLY A 30 -17.05 15.87 -1.22
C GLY A 30 -16.62 16.07 -2.67
N GLU A 31 -16.31 17.32 -2.98
CA GLU A 31 -15.86 17.77 -4.28
C GLU A 31 -14.35 18.02 -4.31
N LYS A 32 -13.79 18.09 -5.52
CA LYS A 32 -12.35 18.28 -5.76
C LYS A 32 -11.68 19.41 -4.95
N PRO A 33 -12.30 20.59 -4.73
CA PRO A 33 -11.67 21.66 -3.95
C PRO A 33 -11.32 21.28 -2.51
N LEU A 34 -11.93 20.23 -1.95
CA LEU A 34 -11.63 19.77 -0.59
C LEU A 34 -10.31 19.00 -0.47
N ALA A 35 -9.73 18.53 -1.58
CA ALA A 35 -8.56 17.65 -1.58
C ALA A 35 -7.40 18.21 -0.74
N GLY A 36 -6.99 19.45 -0.97
CA GLY A 36 -5.88 20.06 -0.24
C GLY A 36 -6.15 20.21 1.25
N ARG A 37 -7.40 20.60 1.64
CA ARG A 37 -7.79 20.71 3.05
C ARG A 37 -7.76 19.35 3.75
N VAL A 38 -8.27 18.31 3.10
CA VAL A 38 -8.26 16.93 3.63
C VAL A 38 -6.81 16.42 3.77
N LEU A 39 -5.97 16.57 2.74
CA LEU A 39 -4.57 16.14 2.80
C LEU A 39 -3.80 16.88 3.92
N LYS A 40 -3.98 18.19 4.05
CA LYS A 40 -3.38 18.95 5.14
C LYS A 40 -3.81 18.44 6.51
N LYS A 41 -5.09 18.13 6.69
CA LYS A 41 -5.63 17.60 7.94
C LYS A 41 -5.06 16.20 8.25
N LEU A 42 -5.01 15.30 7.28
CA LEU A 42 -4.41 13.98 7.42
C LEU A 42 -2.90 14.06 7.70
N ASN A 43 -2.19 15.02 7.08
CA ASN A 43 -0.77 15.22 7.32
C ASN A 43 -0.43 15.71 8.73
N ALA A 44 -1.35 16.36 9.43
CA ALA A 44 -1.15 16.78 10.81
C ALA A 44 -1.18 15.64 11.84
N ILE A 45 -1.70 14.46 11.47
CA ILE A 45 -1.79 13.30 12.36
C ILE A 45 -0.42 12.64 12.52
N ALA A 46 0.09 12.42 13.71
CA ALA A 46 1.33 11.68 13.96
C ALA A 46 1.16 10.20 13.64
N PHE A 47 1.83 9.70 12.60
CA PHE A 47 1.66 8.33 12.09
C PHE A 47 2.14 7.26 13.10
N ASP A 48 3.23 7.50 13.77
CA ASP A 48 3.85 6.60 14.75
C ASP A 48 2.99 6.40 16.01
N ALA A 49 2.25 7.44 16.42
CA ALA A 49 1.36 7.39 17.58
C ALA A 49 0.05 6.58 17.33
N LEU A 50 -0.24 6.23 16.08
CA LEU A 50 -1.48 5.53 15.74
C LEU A 50 -1.42 4.03 16.05
N THR A 51 -2.57 3.46 16.39
CA THR A 51 -2.74 2.00 16.40
C THR A 51 -2.56 1.42 15.00
N ARG A 52 -2.29 0.12 14.90
CA ARG A 52 -2.22 -0.58 13.61
C ARG A 52 -3.45 -0.34 12.73
N ALA A 53 -4.64 -0.43 13.32
CA ALA A 53 -5.90 -0.23 12.61
C ALA A 53 -6.04 1.20 12.09
N ASP A 54 -5.68 2.20 12.90
CA ASP A 54 -5.76 3.60 12.52
C ASP A 54 -4.70 3.99 11.48
N LYS A 55 -3.50 3.36 11.51
CA LYS A 55 -2.49 3.49 10.44
C LYS A 55 -3.05 3.04 9.09
N LEU A 56 -3.66 1.87 9.03
CA LEU A 56 -4.29 1.35 7.81
C LEU A 56 -5.46 2.24 7.35
N ALA A 57 -6.28 2.72 8.29
CA ALA A 57 -7.37 3.65 7.99
C ALA A 57 -6.86 4.99 7.45
N LEU A 58 -5.77 5.54 8.00
CA LEU A 58 -5.14 6.76 7.51
C LEU A 58 -4.60 6.58 6.09
N LEU A 59 -3.89 5.48 5.80
CA LEU A 59 -3.37 5.18 4.46
C LEU A 59 -4.52 5.02 3.45
N ARG A 60 -5.62 4.38 3.87
CA ARG A 60 -6.85 4.32 3.07
C ARG A 60 -7.46 5.71 2.81
N ALA A 61 -7.46 6.60 3.81
CA ALA A 61 -7.95 7.97 3.65
C ALA A 61 -7.14 8.75 2.61
N TYR A 62 -5.80 8.63 2.61
CA TYR A 62 -4.95 9.21 1.56
C TYR A 62 -5.29 8.67 0.17
N SER A 63 -5.39 7.34 0.04
CA SER A 63 -5.73 6.70 -1.23
C SER A 63 -7.09 7.16 -1.77
N LEU A 64 -8.11 7.23 -0.91
CA LEU A 64 -9.44 7.71 -1.27
C LEU A 64 -9.43 9.19 -1.66
N CYS A 65 -8.74 10.05 -0.91
CA CYS A 65 -8.62 11.46 -1.22
C CYS A 65 -8.06 11.65 -2.63
N MET A 66 -6.94 11.03 -2.94
CA MET A 66 -6.29 11.14 -4.24
C MET A 66 -7.10 10.53 -5.39
N THR A 67 -7.85 9.46 -5.12
CA THR A 67 -8.67 8.79 -6.15
C THR A 67 -9.99 9.52 -6.42
N ARG A 68 -10.64 10.03 -5.39
CA ARG A 68 -11.99 10.60 -5.46
C ARG A 68 -11.99 12.11 -5.68
N LEU A 69 -11.15 12.83 -4.93
CA LEU A 69 -11.09 14.28 -5.00
C LEU A 69 -10.09 14.79 -6.05
N GLY A 70 -9.32 13.87 -6.66
CA GLY A 70 -8.39 14.18 -7.75
C GLY A 70 -6.94 14.29 -7.31
N GLN A 71 -6.07 14.59 -8.28
CA GLN A 71 -4.64 14.65 -8.04
C GLN A 71 -4.30 15.76 -7.04
N ALA A 72 -3.50 15.39 -6.03
CA ALA A 72 -2.92 16.33 -5.09
C ALA A 72 -2.01 17.36 -5.82
N GLN A 73 -2.02 18.60 -5.35
CA GLN A 73 -1.06 19.60 -5.81
C GLN A 73 0.38 19.14 -5.54
N PRO A 74 1.38 19.59 -6.32
CA PRO A 74 2.78 19.16 -6.12
C PRO A 74 3.29 19.36 -4.70
N SER A 75 2.90 20.44 -4.03
CA SER A 75 3.23 20.70 -2.61
C SER A 75 2.62 19.66 -1.67
N ASP A 76 1.36 19.31 -1.88
CA ASP A 76 0.67 18.31 -1.05
C ASP A 76 1.27 16.92 -1.25
N ARG A 77 1.61 16.56 -2.51
CA ARG A 77 2.31 15.31 -2.83
C ARG A 77 3.63 15.20 -2.08
N LYS A 78 4.47 16.24 -2.13
CA LYS A 78 5.74 16.29 -1.40
C LYS A 78 5.54 16.14 0.10
N ALA A 79 4.55 16.81 0.68
CA ALA A 79 4.25 16.72 2.10
C ALA A 79 3.82 15.31 2.52
N VAL A 80 2.99 14.63 1.73
CA VAL A 80 2.58 13.23 1.99
C VAL A 80 3.77 12.28 1.88
N VAL A 81 4.60 12.42 0.83
CA VAL A 81 5.81 11.61 0.67
C VAL A 81 6.77 11.83 1.85
N ALA A 82 7.08 13.08 2.20
CA ALA A 82 7.98 13.39 3.31
C ALA A 82 7.51 12.80 4.64
N LYS A 83 6.19 12.73 4.85
CA LYS A 83 5.60 12.14 6.04
C LYS A 83 5.66 10.61 6.04
N LEU A 84 5.32 9.97 4.93
CA LEU A 84 5.10 8.52 4.89
C LEU A 84 6.36 7.72 4.54
N ASP A 85 7.27 8.28 3.75
CA ASP A 85 8.47 7.57 3.28
C ASP A 85 9.40 7.07 4.41
N PRO A 86 9.56 7.77 5.55
CA PRO A 86 10.35 7.27 6.69
C PRO A 86 9.78 5.99 7.34
N PHE A 87 8.48 5.73 7.18
CA PHE A 87 7.81 4.55 7.74
C PHE A 87 7.78 3.35 6.78
N PHE A 88 8.33 3.51 5.58
CA PHE A 88 8.45 2.45 4.60
C PHE A 88 9.93 2.05 4.41
N PRO A 89 10.29 0.76 4.57
CA PRO A 89 9.45 -0.36 4.93
C PRO A 89 9.09 -0.41 6.43
N SER A 90 7.90 -0.96 6.72
CA SER A 90 7.42 -1.27 8.07
C SER A 90 7.66 -2.75 8.39
N ALA A 91 7.66 -3.11 9.68
CA ALA A 91 7.63 -4.51 10.11
C ALA A 91 6.29 -5.20 9.82
N ASP A 92 5.21 -4.44 9.61
CA ASP A 92 3.86 -4.97 9.32
C ASP A 92 3.62 -5.04 7.81
N GLU A 93 3.34 -6.24 7.31
CA GLU A 93 3.14 -6.52 5.90
C GLU A 93 1.91 -5.77 5.32
N ALA A 94 0.82 -5.66 6.07
CA ALA A 94 -0.36 -4.95 5.61
C ALA A 94 -0.11 -3.42 5.52
N ILE A 95 0.67 -2.87 6.47
CA ILE A 95 1.11 -1.47 6.41
C ILE A 95 2.03 -1.27 5.20
N ASN A 96 2.97 -2.20 4.93
CA ASN A 96 3.82 -2.14 3.73
C ASN A 96 3.01 -2.16 2.44
N THR A 97 1.96 -2.97 2.37
CA THR A 97 1.04 -3.02 1.22
C THR A 97 0.46 -1.64 0.92
N GLU A 98 -0.08 -0.98 1.93
CA GLU A 98 -0.72 0.32 1.76
C GLU A 98 0.29 1.45 1.56
N LEU A 99 1.44 1.44 2.27
CA LEU A 99 2.52 2.41 2.06
C LEU A 99 3.07 2.33 0.64
N CYS A 100 3.36 1.11 0.16
CA CYS A 100 3.83 0.90 -1.21
C CYS A 100 2.83 1.46 -2.23
N ARG A 101 1.53 1.20 -2.04
CA ARG A 101 0.48 1.72 -2.92
C ARG A 101 0.47 3.26 -2.97
N VAL A 102 0.46 3.91 -1.80
CA VAL A 102 0.42 5.37 -1.72
C VAL A 102 1.69 6.01 -2.26
N LEU A 103 2.87 5.51 -1.85
CA LEU A 103 4.16 6.07 -2.27
C LEU A 103 4.43 5.84 -3.76
N SER A 104 4.04 4.68 -4.32
CA SER A 104 4.13 4.43 -5.76
C SER A 104 3.18 5.32 -6.57
N TYR A 105 1.96 5.55 -6.08
CA TYR A 105 1.04 6.49 -6.73
C TYR A 105 1.59 7.91 -6.76
N LEU A 106 2.30 8.32 -5.72
CA LEU A 106 2.93 9.64 -5.60
C LEU A 106 4.27 9.73 -6.31
N ASP A 107 4.76 8.65 -6.91
CA ASP A 107 6.08 8.56 -7.57
C ASP A 107 7.22 8.98 -6.62
N ALA A 108 7.18 8.46 -5.38
CA ALA A 108 8.16 8.79 -4.35
C ALA A 108 9.57 8.31 -4.76
N PRO A 109 10.63 9.14 -4.62
CA PRO A 109 11.95 8.85 -5.18
C PRO A 109 12.58 7.54 -4.69
N ALA A 110 12.37 7.18 -3.41
CA ALA A 110 12.96 5.98 -2.80
C ALA A 110 12.08 4.73 -2.89
N VAL A 111 10.85 4.83 -3.45
CA VAL A 111 9.88 3.74 -3.40
C VAL A 111 10.35 2.50 -4.16
N VAL A 112 11.05 2.68 -5.29
CA VAL A 112 11.55 1.58 -6.11
C VAL A 112 12.58 0.75 -5.34
N ASP A 113 13.62 1.38 -4.81
CA ASP A 113 14.69 0.69 -4.10
C ASP A 113 14.16 -0.03 -2.86
N LYS A 114 13.33 0.64 -2.06
CA LYS A 114 12.72 0.07 -0.86
C LYS A 114 11.81 -1.12 -1.19
N THR A 115 10.99 -1.00 -2.23
CA THR A 115 10.07 -2.07 -2.64
C THR A 115 10.82 -3.26 -3.22
N VAL A 116 11.84 -3.03 -4.07
CA VAL A 116 12.67 -4.11 -4.61
C VAL A 116 13.45 -4.82 -3.50
N ALA A 117 13.94 -4.09 -2.49
CA ALA A 117 14.56 -4.70 -1.32
C ALA A 117 13.57 -5.60 -0.55
N LEU A 118 12.33 -5.15 -0.35
CA LEU A 118 11.27 -5.99 0.24
C LEU A 118 10.97 -7.23 -0.59
N MET A 119 10.84 -7.09 -1.92
CA MET A 119 10.59 -8.23 -2.81
C MET A 119 11.66 -9.32 -2.69
N LYS A 120 12.93 -8.93 -2.47
CA LYS A 120 14.05 -9.86 -2.31
C LYS A 120 13.98 -10.67 -1.00
N VAL A 121 13.47 -10.06 0.07
CA VAL A 121 13.40 -10.69 1.40
C VAL A 121 12.04 -11.30 1.73
N THR A 122 11.00 -10.96 0.98
CA THR A 122 9.67 -11.51 1.19
C THR A 122 9.66 -12.99 0.82
N GLN A 123 9.50 -13.82 1.84
CA GLN A 123 9.39 -15.26 1.64
C GLN A 123 7.97 -15.62 1.24
N THR A 124 7.86 -16.69 0.44
CA THR A 124 6.56 -17.29 0.18
C THR A 124 6.01 -17.76 1.52
N LYS A 125 4.88 -17.22 1.95
CA LYS A 125 4.17 -17.77 3.09
C LYS A 125 3.77 -19.18 2.72
N THR A 126 4.53 -20.15 3.21
CA THR A 126 4.08 -21.53 3.27
C THR A 126 2.83 -21.49 4.13
N LEU A 127 1.68 -21.86 3.55
CA LEU A 127 0.50 -22.10 4.38
C LEU A 127 0.98 -23.02 5.49
N ALA A 128 0.61 -22.75 6.75
CA ALA A 128 1.06 -23.49 7.92
C ALA A 128 0.46 -24.90 7.94
N TYR A 129 0.63 -25.62 6.86
CA TYR A 129 0.35 -27.04 6.75
C TYR A 129 1.65 -27.77 7.01
N ASP A 130 1.59 -28.71 7.93
CA ASP A 130 2.68 -29.64 8.16
C ASP A 130 2.97 -30.38 6.85
N GLU A 131 4.14 -30.12 6.23
CA GLU A 131 4.57 -30.79 5.00
C GLU A 131 4.59 -32.32 5.17
N GLN A 132 4.88 -32.82 6.37
CA GLN A 132 4.83 -34.24 6.68
C GLN A 132 3.42 -34.76 6.63
N MET A 133 2.43 -34.01 7.10
CA MET A 133 1.03 -34.38 7.06
C MET A 133 0.50 -34.38 5.62
N LEU A 134 0.85 -33.38 4.82
CA LEU A 134 0.46 -33.32 3.41
C LEU A 134 1.13 -34.43 2.59
N SER A 135 2.41 -34.76 2.85
CA SER A 135 3.14 -35.78 2.10
C SER A 135 2.57 -37.21 2.29
N ARG A 136 1.87 -37.44 3.39
CA ARG A 136 1.23 -38.73 3.69
C ARG A 136 -0.12 -38.93 2.98
N HIS A 137 -0.75 -37.87 2.51
CA HIS A 137 -2.03 -37.93 1.79
C HIS A 137 -1.82 -38.03 0.27
N GLN A 138 -2.65 -38.91 -0.36
CA GLN A 138 -2.57 -39.06 -1.85
C GLN A 138 -2.74 -37.76 -2.61
N TYR A 139 -3.43 -36.75 -2.06
CA TYR A 139 -3.61 -35.42 -2.63
C TYR A 139 -2.55 -34.43 -2.15
N GLY A 140 -1.71 -34.77 -1.20
CA GLY A 140 -0.75 -33.84 -0.62
C GLY A 140 0.35 -33.42 -1.60
N LYS A 141 0.88 -34.37 -2.40
CA LYS A 141 1.92 -34.06 -3.41
C LYS A 141 1.43 -33.07 -4.48
N PRO A 142 0.24 -33.21 -5.08
CA PRO A 142 -0.32 -32.20 -5.98
C PRO A 142 -0.49 -30.83 -5.32
N ILE A 143 -0.95 -30.79 -4.07
CA ILE A 143 -1.12 -29.53 -3.32
C ILE A 143 0.23 -28.87 -3.08
N LEU A 144 1.24 -29.59 -2.60
CA LEU A 144 2.59 -29.07 -2.40
C LEU A 144 3.20 -28.54 -3.71
N LYS A 145 3.02 -29.26 -4.83
CA LYS A 145 3.45 -28.83 -6.14
C LYS A 145 2.74 -27.56 -6.60
N ALA A 146 1.43 -27.44 -6.38
CA ALA A 146 0.68 -26.24 -6.70
C ALA A 146 1.14 -25.06 -5.85
N MET A 147 1.37 -25.25 -4.54
CA MET A 147 1.89 -24.22 -3.64
C MET A 147 3.29 -23.73 -4.05
N ALA A 148 4.19 -24.65 -4.38
CA ALA A 148 5.54 -24.30 -4.84
C ALA A 148 5.52 -23.53 -6.17
N ASN A 149 4.50 -23.75 -6.98
CA ASN A 149 4.32 -23.13 -8.29
C ASN A 149 3.44 -21.86 -8.25
N THR A 150 3.02 -21.42 -7.07
CA THR A 150 2.24 -20.19 -6.89
C THR A 150 3.17 -19.02 -6.60
N PRO A 151 3.08 -17.90 -7.34
CA PRO A 151 3.87 -16.71 -7.04
C PRO A 151 3.48 -16.12 -5.68
N ASN A 152 4.45 -15.50 -5.01
CA ASN A 152 4.19 -14.79 -3.76
C ASN A 152 3.22 -13.62 -3.99
N SER A 153 2.05 -13.65 -3.33
CA SER A 153 0.99 -12.66 -3.50
C SER A 153 1.43 -11.23 -3.11
N GLN A 154 2.27 -11.11 -2.10
CA GLN A 154 2.79 -9.81 -1.66
C GLN A 154 3.74 -9.23 -2.72
N ASN A 155 4.60 -10.05 -3.33
CA ASN A 155 5.47 -9.62 -4.41
C ASN A 155 4.68 -9.25 -5.67
N ILE A 156 3.57 -9.95 -5.97
CA ILE A 156 2.66 -9.55 -7.05
C ILE A 156 2.11 -8.15 -6.79
N HIS A 157 1.67 -7.88 -5.55
CA HIS A 157 1.18 -6.55 -5.18
C HIS A 157 2.25 -5.47 -5.35
N TYR A 158 3.48 -5.72 -4.89
CA TYR A 158 4.60 -4.80 -5.05
C TYR A 158 4.93 -4.53 -6.52
N ALA A 159 5.03 -5.58 -7.33
CA ALA A 159 5.27 -5.44 -8.76
C ALA A 159 4.14 -4.65 -9.46
N TYR A 160 2.90 -4.91 -9.09
CA TYR A 160 1.75 -4.17 -9.60
C TYR A 160 1.81 -2.67 -9.25
N CYS A 161 2.24 -2.32 -8.03
CA CYS A 161 2.42 -0.92 -7.64
C CYS A 161 3.55 -0.26 -8.44
N LEU A 162 4.70 -0.93 -8.59
CA LEU A 162 5.88 -0.40 -9.27
C LEU A 162 5.69 -0.19 -10.78
N ARG A 163 4.77 -0.90 -11.44
CA ARG A 163 4.53 -0.79 -12.90
C ARG A 163 4.26 0.64 -13.40
N ARG A 164 3.79 1.53 -12.53
CA ARG A 164 3.42 2.91 -12.87
C ARG A 164 4.42 3.95 -12.39
N VAL A 165 5.42 3.54 -11.62
CA VAL A 165 6.45 4.43 -11.09
C VAL A 165 7.41 4.81 -12.21
N GLN A 166 7.63 6.12 -12.37
CA GLN A 166 8.48 6.65 -13.44
C GLN A 166 9.88 7.00 -12.96
N SER A 167 10.03 7.43 -11.70
CA SER A 167 11.29 7.86 -11.12
C SER A 167 11.94 6.80 -10.21
N GLY A 168 13.20 7.01 -9.83
CA GLY A 168 13.90 6.16 -8.86
C GLY A 168 14.38 4.80 -9.38
N TRP A 169 14.27 4.50 -10.67
CA TRP A 169 14.76 3.25 -11.25
C TRP A 169 16.26 3.31 -11.55
N SER A 170 17.01 2.40 -10.97
CA SER A 170 18.38 2.06 -11.38
C SER A 170 18.37 0.90 -12.39
N LEU A 171 19.52 0.65 -13.03
CA LEU A 171 19.68 -0.51 -13.91
C LEU A 171 19.48 -1.83 -13.15
N ASP A 172 19.97 -1.91 -11.92
CA ASP A 172 19.89 -3.12 -11.10
C ASP A 172 18.47 -3.41 -10.62
N THR A 173 17.71 -2.37 -10.20
CA THR A 173 16.31 -2.54 -9.82
C THR A 173 15.44 -2.93 -11.01
N ARG A 174 15.72 -2.38 -12.21
CA ARG A 174 15.03 -2.79 -13.45
C ARG A 174 15.34 -4.25 -13.81
N LYS A 175 16.61 -4.64 -13.78
CA LYS A 175 17.00 -6.04 -14.04
C LYS A 175 16.29 -6.99 -13.10
N TYR A 176 16.31 -6.70 -11.80
CA TYR A 176 15.62 -7.52 -10.81
C TYR A 176 14.12 -7.61 -11.09
N TYR A 177 13.45 -6.48 -11.33
CA TYR A 177 12.01 -6.42 -11.57
C TYR A 177 11.60 -7.26 -12.79
N PHE A 178 12.31 -7.12 -13.91
CA PHE A 178 11.99 -7.88 -15.12
C PHE A 178 12.38 -9.36 -15.01
N SER A 179 13.48 -9.70 -14.32
CA SER A 179 13.81 -11.10 -14.03
C SER A 179 12.72 -11.75 -13.18
N TRP A 180 12.26 -11.07 -12.12
CA TRP A 180 11.19 -11.56 -11.27
C TRP A 180 9.88 -11.75 -12.06
N LEU A 181 9.52 -10.84 -12.95
CA LEU A 181 8.35 -11.00 -13.82
C LEU A 181 8.48 -12.22 -14.74
N LYS A 182 9.64 -12.41 -15.35
CA LYS A 182 9.93 -13.59 -16.20
C LYS A 182 9.74 -14.88 -15.41
N ASP A 183 10.39 -14.98 -14.25
CA ASP A 183 10.30 -16.16 -13.37
C ASP A 183 8.86 -16.44 -12.90
N THR A 184 8.06 -15.36 -12.74
CA THR A 184 6.65 -15.46 -12.36
C THR A 184 5.77 -15.97 -13.51
N LEU A 185 6.09 -15.65 -14.76
CA LEU A 185 5.36 -16.16 -15.92
C LEU A 185 5.51 -17.67 -16.13
N GLU A 186 6.59 -18.25 -15.62
CA GLU A 186 6.84 -19.70 -15.67
C GLU A 186 6.02 -20.46 -14.60
N LYS A 187 5.42 -19.74 -13.64
CA LYS A 187 4.59 -20.33 -12.59
C LYS A 187 3.14 -20.42 -13.04
N SER A 188 2.56 -21.58 -12.87
CA SER A 188 1.16 -21.84 -13.25
C SER A 188 0.13 -21.29 -12.25
N GLY A 189 0.54 -20.45 -11.33
CA GLY A 189 -0.17 -19.75 -10.28
C GLY A 189 -1.65 -20.06 -10.12
N GLY A 190 -2.08 -20.29 -8.88
CA GLY A 190 -3.45 -20.67 -8.59
C GLY A 190 -4.51 -19.83 -9.32
N GLN A 191 -5.42 -20.52 -9.95
CA GLN A 191 -6.70 -19.97 -10.43
C GLN A 191 -7.65 -19.83 -9.24
#